data_660cf3084c1fe91a58ee85c29371a7a9
#
_entry.id   660cf3084c1fe91a58ee85c29371a7a9
#
_cell.length_a   1.000
_cell.length_b   1.000
_cell.length_c   1.000
_cell.angle_alpha   90.00
_cell.angle_beta   90.00
_cell.angle_gamma   90.00
#
_symmetry.space_group_name_H-M   'P 1'
#
loop_
_entity.id
_entity.type
_entity.pdbx_description
1 polymer ?
#
loop_
_entity_poly.entity_id
_entity_poly.type
_entity_poly.pdbx_seq_one_letter_code
_entity_poly.pdbx_strand_id
1 'polypeptide(L)'
;MKAIILFGHGARDARWREPFDCLASLWHAQYPQTPVELAFLEMMQPSLSEAIGKLTAQGALQITIVPVFFGQGGHLRNDFPVLL
;
A
#
# COMPACT_ATOMS: atom_id res chain seq x y z
N MET A 1 4.23 -15.88 -7.16
CA MET A 1 3.91 -15.36 -5.83
C MET A 1 3.08 -14.11 -5.97
N LYS A 2 2.07 -13.99 -5.16
CA LYS A 2 1.22 -12.82 -5.18
C LYS A 2 1.65 -11.88 -4.09
N ALA A 3 1.52 -10.61 -4.33
CA ALA A 3 1.90 -9.59 -3.36
C ALA A 3 0.87 -8.45 -3.36
N ILE A 4 0.88 -7.66 -2.31
CA ILE A 4 -0.05 -6.56 -2.16
C ILE A 4 0.70 -5.30 -1.87
N ILE A 5 0.28 -4.20 -2.47
CA ILE A 5 0.79 -2.88 -2.15
C ILE A 5 -0.36 -2.05 -1.62
N LEU A 6 -0.20 -1.50 -0.43
CA LEU A 6 -1.15 -0.55 0.13
C LEU A 6 -0.64 0.82 -0.29
N PHE A 7 -1.39 1.49 -1.14
CA PHE A 7 -0.94 2.71 -1.78
C PHE A 7 -1.66 3.92 -1.22
N GLY A 8 -0.93 4.85 -0.67
CA GLY A 8 -1.51 6.05 -0.08
C GLY A 8 -1.02 7.30 -0.75
N HIS A 9 -1.62 8.42 -0.40
CA HIS A 9 -1.27 9.68 -1.00
C HIS A 9 0.10 10.15 -0.51
N GLY A 10 0.39 9.98 0.75
CA GLY A 10 1.61 10.50 1.35
C GLY A 10 1.32 11.79 2.09
N ALA A 11 2.20 12.18 2.96
CA ALA A 11 2.06 13.40 3.72
C ALA A 11 3.43 13.81 4.26
N ARG A 12 3.55 15.08 4.63
CA ARG A 12 4.80 15.54 5.19
C ARG A 12 5.02 15.05 6.60
N ASP A 13 3.96 14.80 7.33
CA ASP A 13 4.06 14.39 8.71
C ASP A 13 4.22 12.88 8.77
N ALA A 14 5.34 12.40 9.27
CA ALA A 14 5.62 10.99 9.32
C ALA A 14 4.59 10.19 10.11
N ARG A 15 3.86 10.83 11.00
CA ARG A 15 2.85 10.13 11.76
C ARG A 15 1.72 9.59 10.89
N TRP A 16 1.55 10.15 9.70
CA TRP A 16 0.53 9.65 8.81
C TRP A 16 0.85 8.28 8.26
N ARG A 17 2.07 7.81 8.49
CA ARG A 17 2.42 6.48 8.08
C ARG A 17 1.87 5.44 9.03
N GLU A 18 1.65 5.78 10.28
CA GLU A 18 1.22 4.82 11.29
C GLU A 18 -0.03 4.02 10.91
N PRO A 19 -1.09 4.63 10.40
CA PRO A 19 -2.25 3.85 10.00
C PRO A 19 -1.93 2.83 8.91
N PHE A 20 -0.99 3.17 8.05
CA PHE A 20 -0.60 2.26 6.99
C PHE A 20 0.20 1.09 7.55
N ASP A 21 1.09 1.35 8.50
CA ASP A 21 1.86 0.29 9.14
C ASP A 21 0.92 -0.65 9.88
N CYS A 22 -0.08 -0.11 10.53
CA CYS A 22 -1.05 -0.90 11.25
C CYS A 22 -1.86 -1.77 10.30
N LEU A 23 -2.30 -1.20 9.20
CA LEU A 23 -3.08 -1.94 8.22
C LEU A 23 -2.24 -3.03 7.58
N ALA A 24 -0.97 -2.74 7.30
CA ALA A 24 -0.08 -3.73 6.72
C ALA A 24 0.12 -4.89 7.70
N SER A 25 0.23 -4.60 8.99
CA SER A 25 0.39 -5.64 10.00
C SER A 25 -0.84 -6.53 10.08
N LEU A 26 -2.02 -5.94 10.00
CA LEU A 26 -3.25 -6.70 10.03
C LEU A 26 -3.36 -7.60 8.80
N TRP A 27 -2.96 -7.07 7.67
CA TRP A 27 -3.02 -7.83 6.43
C TRP A 27 -2.04 -9.00 6.49
N HIS A 28 -0.84 -8.73 6.99
CA HIS A 28 0.17 -9.76 7.08
C HIS A 28 -0.26 -10.86 8.07
N ALA A 29 -0.92 -10.49 9.14
CA ALA A 29 -1.41 -11.47 10.10
C ALA A 29 -2.46 -12.37 9.47
N GLN A 30 -3.25 -11.82 8.55
CA GLN A 30 -4.29 -12.59 7.94
C GLN A 30 -3.72 -13.44 6.79
N TYR A 31 -2.74 -12.96 6.10
CA TYR A 31 -2.16 -13.64 4.94
C TYR A 31 -0.64 -13.70 5.09
N PRO A 32 -0.13 -14.52 5.98
CA PRO A 32 1.30 -14.49 6.31
C PRO A 32 2.22 -14.85 5.17
N GLN A 33 1.70 -15.47 4.14
CA GLN A 33 2.56 -15.83 3.03
C GLN A 33 2.50 -14.83 1.89
N THR A 34 1.75 -13.78 2.03
CA THR A 34 1.62 -12.77 0.99
C THR A 34 2.39 -11.53 1.42
N PRO A 35 3.42 -11.15 0.70
CA PRO A 35 4.15 -9.93 1.05
C PRO A 35 3.26 -8.71 0.90
N VAL A 36 3.37 -7.80 1.84
CA VAL A 36 2.62 -6.56 1.83
C VAL A 36 3.60 -5.41 1.93
N GLU A 37 3.55 -4.49 0.99
CA GLU A 37 4.40 -3.32 1.00
C GLU A 37 3.55 -2.07 1.01
N LEU A 38 4.14 -1.00 1.50
CA LEU A 38 3.49 0.30 1.44
C LEU A 38 4.08 1.07 0.28
N ALA A 39 3.30 1.94 -0.31
CA ALA A 39 3.81 2.85 -1.31
C ALA A 39 3.04 4.15 -1.20
N PHE A 40 3.66 5.25 -1.58
CA PHE A 40 3.04 6.55 -1.46
C PHE A 40 3.21 7.35 -2.74
N LEU A 41 2.22 8.16 -3.02
CA LEU A 41 2.24 8.97 -4.22
C LEU A 41 3.32 10.03 -4.14
N GLU A 42 3.47 10.65 -2.98
CA GLU A 42 4.46 11.71 -2.83
C GLU A 42 4.84 11.86 -1.36
N MET A 43 5.89 12.57 -1.11
CA MET A 43 6.33 13.00 0.23
C MET A 43 6.78 11.88 1.18
N MET A 44 6.58 10.68 0.86
CA MET A 44 7.00 9.56 1.67
C MET A 44 7.53 8.48 0.75
N GLN A 45 8.33 7.62 1.29
CA GLN A 45 8.87 6.49 0.55
C GLN A 45 8.38 5.20 1.14
N PRO A 46 8.28 4.18 0.35
CA PRO A 46 8.71 4.12 -1.05
C PRO A 46 7.65 4.63 -2.00
N SER A 47 8.06 4.96 -3.21
CA SER A 47 7.12 5.29 -4.26
C SER A 47 6.50 4.00 -4.78
N LEU A 48 5.49 4.12 -5.60
CA LEU A 48 4.85 2.93 -6.16
C LEU A 48 5.83 2.15 -7.02
N SER A 49 6.61 2.80 -7.84
CA SER A 49 7.56 2.08 -8.69
C SER A 49 8.65 1.41 -7.86
N GLU A 50 9.05 2.01 -6.76
CA GLU A 50 10.03 1.38 -5.89
C GLU A 50 9.47 0.13 -5.24
N ALA A 51 8.23 0.20 -4.78
CA ALA A 51 7.59 -0.95 -4.15
C ALA A 51 7.38 -2.07 -5.14
N ILE A 52 6.96 -1.75 -6.34
CA ILE A 52 6.79 -2.75 -7.39
C ILE A 52 8.13 -3.41 -7.72
N GLY A 53 9.19 -2.60 -7.84
CA GLY A 53 10.50 -3.14 -8.14
C GLY A 53 10.99 -4.08 -7.06
N LYS A 54 10.77 -3.72 -5.79
CA LYS A 54 11.18 -4.56 -4.69
C LYS A 54 10.44 -5.89 -4.71
N LEU A 55 9.14 -5.86 -4.89
CA LEU A 55 8.36 -7.09 -4.89
C LEU A 55 8.69 -7.95 -6.10
N THR A 56 8.93 -7.34 -7.23
CA THR A 56 9.31 -8.07 -8.43
C THR A 56 10.65 -8.78 -8.20
N ALA A 57 11.58 -8.09 -7.56
CA ALA A 57 12.87 -8.69 -7.27
C ALA A 57 12.74 -9.86 -6.29
N GLN A 58 11.69 -9.87 -5.49
CA GLN A 58 11.45 -10.97 -4.57
C GLN A 58 10.69 -12.11 -5.24
N GLY A 59 10.32 -11.97 -6.48
CA GLY A 59 9.65 -13.05 -7.21
C GLY A 59 8.15 -12.88 -7.38
N ALA A 60 7.61 -11.71 -7.06
CA ALA A 60 6.18 -11.52 -7.22
C ALA A 60 5.81 -11.49 -8.69
N LEU A 61 4.83 -12.29 -9.05
CA LEU A 61 4.35 -12.34 -10.41
C LEU A 61 3.02 -11.62 -10.55
N GLN A 62 2.37 -11.34 -9.45
CA GLN A 62 1.08 -10.70 -9.48
C GLN A 62 1.02 -9.76 -8.30
N ILE A 63 0.75 -8.51 -8.55
CA ILE A 63 0.71 -7.49 -7.50
C ILE A 63 -0.65 -6.80 -7.52
N THR A 64 -1.32 -6.78 -6.39
CA THR A 64 -2.57 -6.08 -6.26
C THR A 64 -2.30 -4.77 -5.54
N ILE A 65 -2.73 -3.66 -6.09
CA ILE A 65 -2.55 -2.36 -5.48
C ILE A 65 -3.87 -1.93 -4.89
N VAL A 66 -3.85 -1.67 -3.59
CA VAL A 66 -5.04 -1.27 -2.87
C VAL A 66 -4.88 0.18 -2.46
N PRO A 67 -5.63 1.09 -3.00
CA PRO A 67 -5.51 2.49 -2.61
C PRO A 67 -6.15 2.69 -1.26
N VAL A 68 -5.45 3.41 -0.42
CA VAL A 68 -5.92 3.68 0.91
C VAL A 68 -5.76 5.17 1.14
N PHE A 69 -6.85 5.89 1.17
CA PHE A 69 -6.77 7.32 1.35
C PHE A 69 -7.58 7.71 2.58
N PHE A 70 -6.95 8.43 3.49
CA PHE A 70 -7.61 8.81 4.71
C PHE A 70 -7.87 10.31 4.72
N GLY A 71 -8.83 10.69 5.48
CA GLY A 71 -9.01 12.07 5.80
C GLY A 71 -9.51 12.96 4.74
N GLN A 72 -10.11 12.48 3.76
CA GLN A 72 -10.55 13.32 2.74
C GLN A 72 -11.99 13.64 2.84
N GLY A 73 -12.48 13.61 3.93
CA GLY A 73 -13.82 13.97 4.12
C GLY A 73 -14.67 12.96 3.49
N GLY A 74 -15.67 13.17 3.16
CA GLY A 74 -16.53 12.20 2.73
C GLY A 74 -16.46 11.88 1.31
N HIS A 75 -15.50 12.38 0.69
CA HIS A 75 -15.49 12.14 -0.63
C HIS A 75 -14.99 10.90 -1.04
N LEU A 76 -14.31 10.24 -0.25
CA LEU A 76 -13.75 9.15 -0.64
C LEU A 76 -14.71 8.14 -0.68
N ARG A 77 -15.03 7.55 -1.61
CA ARG A 77 -15.93 6.69 -1.64
C ARG A 77 -15.40 5.50 -1.80
N ASN A 78 -15.48 4.74 -1.82
CA ASN A 78 -15.24 3.58 -1.75
C ASN A 78 -15.27 2.91 -2.98
N ASP A 79 -15.25 3.43 -3.85
CA ASP A 79 -15.44 2.83 -4.97
C ASP A 79 -14.22 2.70 -5.69
N PHE A 80 -13.21 2.26 -5.21
CA PHE A 80 -12.07 2.22 -5.90
C PHE A 80 -11.64 0.92 -6.15
N PRO A 81 -11.79 0.34 -7.14
CA PRO A 81 -11.39 -0.91 -7.40
C PRO A 81 -10.10 -0.89 -7.78
N VAL A 82 -9.28 -1.66 -7.55
CA VAL A 82 -8.14 -1.51 -7.74
C VAL A 82 -7.29 -2.54 -8.04
N LEU A 83 -7.29 -3.09 -9.09
CA LEU A 83 -6.53 -4.12 -9.41
C LEU A 83 -5.69 -3.86 -10.51
N LEU A 84 -4.50 -4.21 -10.47
CA LEU A 84 -3.63 -4.05 -11.60
C LEU A 84 -3.03 -5.36 -11.95
#